data_8c8289b5b935fa70b794001bece88674
#
_entry.id   8c8289b5b935fa70b794001bece88674
#
_cell.length_a   1.000
_cell.length_b   1.000
_cell.length_c   1.000
_cell.angle_alpha   90.00
_cell.angle_beta   90.00
_cell.angle_gamma   90.00
#
_symmetry.space_group_name_H-M   'P 1'
#
loop_
_entity.id
_entity.type
_entity.pdbx_description
1 polymer ?
#
loop_
_entity_poly.entity_id
_entity_poly.type
_entity_poly.pdbx_seq_one_letter_code
_entity_poly.pdbx_strand_id
1 'polypeptide(L)'
;MHRRNILRGAISALSAAFAASRANAAAPKAKLKVVYHLNDLDKVSFVLGNIQNHLDGVGGPDQVTIALVVHGQALRAFHSASASPDLSKRVDQFSKAGLELAVCGNTMKSQNVTLKDLLPGFIAAERGGVVRIAELQSQGYLYLRP
;
A
#
# COMPACT_ATOMS: atom_id res chain seq x y z
N MET A 1 -19.34 -65.74 61.58
CA MET A 1 -19.94 -66.68 60.56
C MET A 1 -20.42 -65.89 59.39
N HIS A 2 -20.04 -66.30 58.17
CA HIS A 2 -20.59 -66.01 56.85
C HIS A 2 -20.30 -64.60 56.29
N ARG A 3 -19.29 -64.44 55.50
CA ARG A 3 -19.14 -64.63 54.05
C ARG A 3 -20.28 -63.96 53.24
N ARG A 4 -19.89 -62.98 52.40
CA ARG A 4 -20.09 -63.15 50.96
C ARG A 4 -19.52 -61.98 50.15
N ASN A 5 -18.67 -62.38 49.23
CA ASN A 5 -18.12 -61.57 48.17
C ASN A 5 -19.20 -61.06 47.23
N ILE A 6 -19.05 -59.78 46.80
CA ILE A 6 -19.74 -59.28 45.62
C ILE A 6 -18.68 -58.70 44.72
N LEU A 7 -18.56 -59.29 43.55
CA LEU A 7 -17.74 -58.80 42.43
C LEU A 7 -18.18 -57.37 42.03
N ARG A 8 -17.19 -56.54 41.92
CA ARG A 8 -17.34 -55.25 41.28
C ARG A 8 -16.83 -55.35 39.86
N GLY A 9 -17.75 -55.33 38.91
CA GLY A 9 -17.41 -55.13 37.49
C GLY A 9 -16.93 -53.72 37.25
N ALA A 10 -15.70 -53.62 36.78
CA ALA A 10 -15.15 -52.35 36.30
C ALA A 10 -15.66 -52.08 34.90
N ILE A 11 -16.49 -51.04 34.77
CA ILE A 11 -16.88 -50.52 33.48
C ILE A 11 -15.85 -49.45 33.12
N SER A 12 -14.91 -49.79 32.24
CA SER A 12 -13.97 -48.86 31.67
C SER A 12 -14.69 -48.00 30.62
N ALA A 13 -15.01 -46.77 30.97
CA ALA A 13 -15.44 -45.79 30.01
C ALA A 13 -14.24 -45.24 29.24
N LEU A 14 -14.07 -45.70 28.01
CA LEU A 14 -13.14 -45.06 27.06
C LEU A 14 -13.71 -43.71 26.64
N SER A 15 -13.25 -42.66 27.28
CA SER A 15 -13.50 -41.31 26.81
C SER A 15 -12.59 -41.01 25.62
N ALA A 16 -13.10 -41.17 24.41
CA ALA A 16 -12.44 -40.72 23.21
C ALA A 16 -12.46 -39.17 23.20
N ALA A 17 -11.34 -38.57 23.59
CA ALA A 17 -11.09 -37.17 23.43
C ALA A 17 -10.93 -36.86 21.93
N PHE A 18 -11.98 -36.44 21.28
CA PHE A 18 -11.90 -35.81 19.95
C PHE A 18 -11.19 -34.49 20.12
N ALA A 19 -9.88 -34.50 19.93
CA ALA A 19 -9.13 -33.28 19.70
C ALA A 19 -9.54 -32.71 18.34
N ALA A 20 -10.53 -31.82 18.35
CA ALA A 20 -10.84 -31.01 17.18
C ALA A 20 -9.62 -30.12 16.90
N SER A 21 -8.79 -30.55 15.96
CA SER A 21 -7.77 -29.67 15.36
C SER A 21 -8.51 -28.51 14.70
N ARG A 22 -8.62 -27.41 15.44
CA ARG A 22 -8.98 -26.13 14.82
C ARG A 22 -7.85 -25.82 13.85
N ALA A 23 -8.10 -26.06 12.56
CA ALA A 23 -7.28 -25.51 11.52
C ALA A 23 -7.29 -24.00 11.74
N ASN A 24 -6.16 -23.46 12.18
CA ASN A 24 -5.95 -22.03 12.30
C ASN A 24 -5.94 -21.50 10.86
N ALA A 25 -7.11 -21.12 10.34
CA ALA A 25 -7.19 -20.37 9.11
C ALA A 25 -6.40 -19.08 9.37
N ALA A 26 -5.24 -18.95 8.70
CA ALA A 26 -4.43 -17.75 8.77
C ALA A 26 -5.35 -16.57 8.47
N ALA A 27 -5.41 -15.57 9.38
CA ALA A 27 -6.15 -14.33 9.15
C ALA A 27 -5.71 -13.76 7.79
N PRO A 28 -6.65 -13.19 6.98
CA PRO A 28 -6.29 -12.58 5.70
C PRO A 28 -5.15 -11.60 5.93
N LYS A 29 -4.04 -11.76 5.17
CA LYS A 29 -2.88 -10.89 5.30
C LYS A 29 -3.34 -9.47 5.02
N ALA A 30 -3.15 -8.54 5.97
CA ALA A 30 -3.53 -7.15 5.80
C ALA A 30 -2.86 -6.58 4.53
N LYS A 31 -3.64 -5.84 3.73
CA LYS A 31 -3.16 -5.16 2.53
C LYS A 31 -2.06 -4.17 2.91
N LEU A 32 -0.88 -4.32 2.33
CA LEU A 32 0.23 -3.40 2.57
C LEU A 32 -0.10 -2.01 2.04
N LYS A 33 0.39 -1.01 2.76
CA LYS A 33 0.34 0.39 2.34
C LYS A 33 1.76 0.87 2.11
N VAL A 34 2.01 1.53 1.00
CA VAL A 34 3.35 1.95 0.59
C VAL A 34 3.31 3.38 0.07
N VAL A 35 4.24 4.22 0.52
CA VAL A 35 4.46 5.55 -0.04
C VAL A 35 5.76 5.59 -0.80
N TYR A 36 5.66 5.90 -2.10
CA TYR A 36 6.79 6.19 -2.96
C TYR A 36 7.13 7.68 -2.89
N HIS A 37 8.39 7.98 -2.68
CA HIS A 37 8.91 9.35 -2.61
C HIS A 37 9.71 9.66 -3.88
N LEU A 38 9.33 10.71 -4.59
CA LEU A 38 9.94 11.12 -5.84
C LEU A 38 10.28 12.62 -5.83
N ASN A 39 11.58 12.95 -5.88
CA ASN A 39 12.05 14.34 -5.94
C ASN A 39 13.07 14.59 -7.06
N ASP A 40 13.67 13.56 -7.61
CA ASP A 40 14.70 13.67 -8.65
C ASP A 40 14.08 13.55 -10.05
N LEU A 41 14.31 14.55 -10.90
CA LEU A 41 13.77 14.58 -12.27
C LEU A 41 14.22 13.36 -13.09
N ASP A 42 15.48 12.97 -12.96
CA ASP A 42 16.05 11.83 -13.69
C ASP A 42 15.49 10.48 -13.25
N LYS A 43 14.86 10.43 -12.10
CA LYS A 43 14.26 9.22 -11.53
C LYS A 43 12.79 9.00 -11.89
N VAL A 44 12.14 9.96 -12.53
CA VAL A 44 10.68 9.91 -12.78
C VAL A 44 10.27 8.62 -13.48
N SER A 45 10.82 8.31 -14.65
CA SER A 45 10.47 7.09 -15.40
C SER A 45 10.80 5.82 -14.63
N PHE A 46 11.93 5.81 -13.92
CA PHE A 46 12.36 4.67 -13.12
C PHE A 46 11.40 4.39 -11.95
N VAL A 47 11.01 5.42 -11.21
CA VAL A 47 10.08 5.27 -10.08
C VAL A 47 8.68 4.83 -10.56
N LEU A 48 8.18 5.40 -11.65
CA LEU A 48 6.89 4.95 -12.21
C LEU A 48 6.95 3.51 -12.73
N GLY A 49 8.09 3.11 -13.29
CA GLY A 49 8.35 1.70 -13.65
C GLY A 49 8.33 0.78 -12.43
N ASN A 50 8.95 1.20 -11.33
CA ASN A 50 8.91 0.44 -10.06
C ASN A 50 7.50 0.33 -9.47
N ILE A 51 6.69 1.38 -9.56
CA ILE A 51 5.28 1.31 -9.14
C ILE A 51 4.52 0.28 -9.98
N GLN A 52 4.71 0.26 -11.29
CA GLN A 52 4.09 -0.75 -12.16
C GLN A 52 4.55 -2.15 -11.80
N ASN A 53 5.87 -2.36 -11.66
CA ASN A 53 6.43 -3.66 -11.26
C ASN A 53 5.89 -4.11 -9.89
N HIS A 54 5.67 -3.18 -8.97
CA HIS A 54 5.08 -3.49 -7.66
C HIS A 54 3.64 -3.97 -7.82
N LEU A 55 2.83 -3.26 -8.58
CA LEU A 55 1.45 -3.66 -8.87
C LEU A 55 1.39 -5.05 -9.51
N ASP A 56 2.22 -5.29 -10.52
CA ASP A 56 2.29 -6.57 -11.22
C ASP A 56 2.76 -7.71 -10.28
N GLY A 57 3.77 -7.42 -9.46
CA GLY A 57 4.36 -8.39 -8.54
C GLY A 57 3.43 -8.85 -7.41
N VAL A 58 2.49 -7.99 -6.99
CA VAL A 58 1.51 -8.35 -5.94
C VAL A 58 0.17 -8.83 -6.50
N GLY A 59 -0.03 -8.78 -7.81
CA GLY A 59 -1.26 -9.23 -8.46
C GLY A 59 -2.32 -8.14 -8.66
N GLY A 60 -1.91 -6.87 -8.66
CA GLY A 60 -2.76 -5.75 -9.03
C GLY A 60 -3.05 -4.75 -7.90
N PRO A 61 -3.76 -3.65 -8.23
CA PRO A 61 -4.01 -2.54 -7.31
C PRO A 61 -4.89 -2.92 -6.11
N ASP A 62 -5.65 -4.00 -6.21
CA ASP A 62 -6.47 -4.49 -5.10
C ASP A 62 -5.63 -5.16 -4.00
N GLN A 63 -4.36 -5.48 -4.27
CA GLN A 63 -3.49 -6.19 -3.35
C GLN A 63 -2.56 -5.27 -2.54
N VAL A 64 -2.45 -4.00 -2.91
CA VAL A 64 -1.59 -3.01 -2.26
C VAL A 64 -2.21 -1.62 -2.32
N THR A 65 -2.02 -0.82 -1.28
CA THR A 65 -2.38 0.61 -1.31
C THR A 65 -1.12 1.42 -1.56
N ILE A 66 -1.07 2.15 -2.66
CA ILE A 66 0.10 2.94 -3.04
C ILE A 66 -0.23 4.42 -3.03
N ALA A 67 0.65 5.21 -2.44
CA ALA A 67 0.72 6.65 -2.59
C ALA A 67 2.05 7.02 -3.26
N LEU A 68 2.02 7.98 -4.19
CA LEU A 68 3.19 8.62 -4.76
C LEU A 68 3.20 10.09 -4.31
N VAL A 69 4.28 10.50 -3.67
CA VAL A 69 4.47 11.91 -3.27
C VAL A 69 5.61 12.49 -4.09
N VAL A 70 5.28 13.52 -4.86
CA VAL A 70 6.20 14.21 -5.78
C VAL A 70 6.53 15.61 -5.26
N HIS A 71 7.80 15.94 -5.20
CA HIS A 71 8.24 17.31 -4.92
C HIS A 71 9.57 17.66 -5.64
N GLY A 72 10.03 18.88 -5.47
CA GLY A 72 11.29 19.33 -6.06
C GLY A 72 11.30 19.26 -7.58
N GLN A 73 12.45 18.94 -8.15
CA GLN A 73 12.64 18.97 -9.61
C GLN A 73 11.77 17.93 -10.35
N ALA A 74 11.45 16.82 -9.71
CA ALA A 74 10.60 15.78 -10.32
C ALA A 74 9.25 16.32 -10.79
N LEU A 75 8.68 17.33 -10.11
CA LEU A 75 7.38 17.90 -10.48
C LEU A 75 7.38 18.47 -11.90
N ARG A 76 8.51 18.93 -12.40
CA ARG A 76 8.62 19.48 -13.77
C ARG A 76 8.19 18.51 -14.86
N ALA A 77 8.43 17.21 -14.66
CA ALA A 77 8.02 16.17 -15.61
C ALA A 77 6.49 16.06 -15.75
N PHE A 78 5.76 16.47 -14.72
CA PHE A 78 4.30 16.33 -14.65
C PHE A 78 3.53 17.59 -15.07
N HIS A 79 4.23 18.63 -15.55
CA HIS A 79 3.58 19.79 -16.13
C HIS A 79 2.88 19.39 -17.44
N SER A 80 1.58 19.64 -17.57
CA SER A 80 0.78 19.23 -18.72
C SER A 80 1.35 19.74 -20.06
N ALA A 81 1.92 20.93 -20.04
CA ALA A 81 2.47 21.56 -21.26
C ALA A 81 3.71 20.84 -21.81
N SER A 82 4.42 20.04 -20.98
CA SER A 82 5.71 19.43 -21.36
C SER A 82 5.80 17.92 -21.07
N ALA A 83 4.77 17.35 -20.45
CA ALA A 83 4.76 15.94 -20.14
C ALA A 83 4.77 15.07 -21.41
N SER A 84 5.56 14.00 -21.39
CA SER A 84 5.55 13.03 -22.49
C SER A 84 4.22 12.25 -22.55
N PRO A 85 3.81 11.77 -23.74
CA PRO A 85 2.61 10.96 -23.88
C PRO A 85 2.65 9.68 -23.02
N ASP A 86 3.80 9.02 -22.90
CA ASP A 86 3.97 7.83 -22.04
C ASP A 86 3.75 8.17 -20.57
N LEU A 87 4.33 9.26 -20.10
CA LEU A 87 4.15 9.72 -18.72
C LEU A 87 2.69 10.06 -18.43
N SER A 88 2.04 10.79 -19.34
CA SER A 88 0.62 11.15 -19.22
C SER A 88 -0.26 9.91 -19.13
N LYS A 89 0.00 8.89 -19.96
CA LYS A 89 -0.72 7.61 -19.93
C LYS A 89 -0.53 6.87 -18.60
N ARG A 90 0.69 6.80 -18.08
CA ARG A 90 0.99 6.13 -16.80
C ARG A 90 0.31 6.80 -15.63
N VAL A 91 0.36 8.13 -15.57
CA VAL A 91 -0.32 8.92 -14.53
C VAL A 91 -1.83 8.66 -14.56
N ASP A 92 -2.44 8.68 -15.73
CA ASP A 92 -3.87 8.38 -15.90
C ASP A 92 -4.21 6.94 -15.42
N GLN A 93 -3.40 5.96 -15.81
CA GLN A 93 -3.58 4.56 -15.38
C GLN A 93 -3.49 4.42 -13.85
N PHE A 94 -2.49 5.02 -13.21
CA PHE A 94 -2.32 4.95 -11.76
C PHE A 94 -3.45 5.67 -11.02
N SER A 95 -3.88 6.82 -11.51
CA SER A 95 -5.02 7.54 -10.96
C SER A 95 -6.30 6.71 -11.02
N LYS A 96 -6.60 6.10 -12.18
CA LYS A 96 -7.75 5.21 -12.38
C LYS A 96 -7.67 3.93 -11.55
N ALA A 97 -6.47 3.43 -11.28
CA ALA A 97 -6.23 2.28 -10.42
C ALA A 97 -6.37 2.60 -8.92
N GLY A 98 -6.64 3.87 -8.56
CA GLY A 98 -6.88 4.28 -7.18
C GLY A 98 -5.64 4.62 -6.38
N LEU A 99 -4.48 4.82 -7.03
CA LEU A 99 -3.29 5.32 -6.35
C LEU A 99 -3.49 6.77 -5.92
N GLU A 100 -3.02 7.12 -4.73
CA GLU A 100 -2.90 8.51 -4.33
C GLU A 100 -1.69 9.14 -5.03
N LEU A 101 -1.92 10.16 -5.84
CA LEU A 101 -0.88 10.94 -6.51
C LEU A 101 -0.85 12.33 -5.88
N ALA A 102 0.10 12.60 -5.01
CA ALA A 102 0.21 13.85 -4.28
C ALA A 102 1.41 14.67 -4.75
N VAL A 103 1.20 15.97 -4.90
CA VAL A 103 2.27 16.94 -5.23
C VAL A 103 2.46 17.94 -4.10
N CYS A 104 3.70 18.29 -3.84
CA CYS A 104 4.07 19.24 -2.80
C CYS A 104 3.57 20.65 -3.12
N GLY A 105 2.74 21.23 -2.25
CA GLY A 105 2.26 22.59 -2.40
C GLY A 105 3.37 23.65 -2.41
N ASN A 106 4.44 23.44 -1.64
CA ASN A 106 5.60 24.34 -1.64
C ASN A 106 6.34 24.29 -2.98
N THR A 107 6.48 23.09 -3.58
CA THR A 107 7.09 22.94 -4.91
C THR A 107 6.23 23.58 -5.98
N MET A 108 4.91 23.41 -5.92
CA MET A 108 3.98 24.08 -6.86
C MET A 108 4.17 25.59 -6.81
N LYS A 109 4.24 26.18 -5.62
CA LYS A 109 4.48 27.63 -5.45
C LYS A 109 5.83 28.05 -6.04
N SER A 110 6.90 27.30 -5.77
CA SER A 110 8.24 27.63 -6.27
C SER A 110 8.37 27.49 -7.78
N GLN A 111 7.58 26.62 -8.40
CA GLN A 111 7.52 26.45 -9.86
C GLN A 111 6.43 27.30 -10.53
N ASN A 112 5.70 28.08 -9.74
CA ASN A 112 4.60 28.92 -10.19
C ASN A 112 3.54 28.16 -11.00
N VAL A 113 3.13 26.99 -10.49
CA VAL A 113 2.09 26.13 -11.07
C VAL A 113 0.99 25.81 -10.07
N THR A 114 -0.19 25.53 -10.61
CA THR A 114 -1.35 25.02 -9.88
C THR A 114 -1.67 23.60 -10.33
N LEU A 115 -2.65 22.94 -9.70
CA LEU A 115 -3.10 21.61 -10.16
C LEU A 115 -3.61 21.61 -11.61
N LYS A 116 -4.10 22.73 -12.11
CA LYS A 116 -4.59 22.86 -13.50
C LYS A 116 -3.44 22.79 -14.52
N ASP A 117 -2.25 23.13 -14.11
CA ASP A 117 -1.05 23.11 -14.94
C ASP A 117 -0.35 21.72 -14.95
N LEU A 118 -0.83 20.81 -14.11
CA LEU A 118 -0.29 19.47 -13.99
C LEU A 118 -1.17 18.44 -14.70
N LEU A 119 -0.60 17.27 -14.96
CA LEU A 119 -1.36 16.13 -15.45
C LEU A 119 -2.54 15.82 -14.51
N PRO A 120 -3.71 15.44 -15.04
CA PRO A 120 -4.87 15.12 -14.22
C PRO A 120 -4.62 13.96 -13.26
N GLY A 121 -5.28 13.99 -12.10
CA GLY A 121 -5.22 12.92 -11.11
C GLY A 121 -4.38 13.23 -9.88
N PHE A 122 -3.64 14.34 -9.88
CA PHE A 122 -2.91 14.79 -8.70
C PHE A 122 -3.78 15.52 -7.69
N ILE A 123 -3.45 15.35 -6.42
CA ILE A 123 -3.94 16.18 -5.31
C ILE A 123 -2.79 17.00 -4.74
N ALA A 124 -3.10 18.16 -4.17
CA ALA A 124 -2.10 19.02 -3.54
C ALA A 124 -1.87 18.60 -2.08
N ALA A 125 -0.62 18.32 -1.72
CA ALA A 125 -0.19 18.26 -0.34
C ALA A 125 0.12 19.68 0.12
N GLU A 126 -0.91 20.41 0.60
CA GLU A 126 -0.85 21.84 0.89
C GLU A 126 0.20 22.21 1.94
N ARG A 127 0.38 21.35 2.93
CA ARG A 127 1.37 21.52 4.00
C ARG A 127 2.78 21.11 3.59
N GLY A 128 2.96 20.58 2.39
CA GLY A 128 4.23 20.13 1.83
C GLY A 128 4.34 18.60 1.67
N GLY A 129 5.14 18.19 0.70
CA GLY A 129 5.33 16.77 0.38
C GLY A 129 5.94 15.97 1.53
N VAL A 130 6.92 16.54 2.24
CA VAL A 130 7.57 15.88 3.39
C VAL A 130 6.57 15.68 4.54
N VAL A 131 5.70 16.65 4.79
CA VAL A 131 4.61 16.50 5.79
C VAL A 131 3.67 15.38 5.36
N ARG A 132 3.27 15.35 4.09
CA ARG A 132 2.40 14.28 3.59
C ARG A 132 3.02 12.90 3.74
N ILE A 133 4.30 12.74 3.45
CA ILE A 133 5.03 11.47 3.65
C ILE A 133 4.98 11.05 5.13
N ALA A 134 5.25 11.97 6.04
CA ALA A 134 5.22 11.69 7.48
C ALA A 134 3.80 11.30 7.96
N GLU A 135 2.76 11.97 7.46
CA GLU A 135 1.37 11.63 7.74
C GLU A 135 1.02 10.21 7.24
N LEU A 136 1.43 9.86 6.02
CA LEU A 136 1.22 8.52 5.47
C LEU A 136 1.95 7.45 6.29
N GLN A 137 3.21 7.70 6.67
CA GLN A 137 3.95 6.78 7.54
C GLN A 137 3.27 6.59 8.91
N SER A 138 2.71 7.63 9.50
CA SER A 138 1.94 7.53 10.75
C SER A 138 0.67 6.69 10.60
N GLN A 139 0.16 6.55 9.38
CA GLN A 139 -0.98 5.70 9.01
C GLN A 139 -0.58 4.27 8.62
N GLY A 140 0.69 3.90 8.79
CA GLY A 140 1.21 2.56 8.52
C GLY A 140 1.73 2.35 7.08
N TYR A 141 1.98 3.41 6.33
CA TYR A 141 2.62 3.29 5.02
C TYR A 141 4.12 3.02 5.17
N LEU A 142 4.60 2.01 4.46
CA LEU A 142 6.03 1.74 4.32
C LEU A 142 6.64 2.73 3.32
N TYR A 143 7.80 3.27 3.66
CA TYR A 143 8.47 4.27 2.84
C TYR A 143 9.41 3.62 1.81
N LEU A 144 9.26 3.98 0.55
CA LEU A 144 10.14 3.57 -0.54
C LEU A 144 10.67 4.78 -1.32
N ARG A 145 11.97 4.78 -1.57
CA ARG A 145 12.66 5.74 -2.44
C ARG A 145 13.62 5.00 -3.34
N PRO A 146 13.14 4.47 -4.48
CA PRO A 146 13.96 3.78 -5.47
C PRO A 146 15.03 4.67 -6.12
#